data_7f2ca5ba3d9a066dbe299e1d39883116
#
_entry.id   7f2ca5ba3d9a066dbe299e1d39883116
#
_cell.length_a   1.000
_cell.length_b   1.000
_cell.length_c   1.000
_cell.angle_alpha   90.00
_cell.angle_beta   90.00
_cell.angle_gamma   90.00
#
_symmetry.space_group_name_H-M   'P 1'
#
loop_
_entity.id
_entity.type
_entity.pdbx_description
1 polymer ?
#
loop_
_entity_poly.entity_id
_entity_poly.type
_entity_poly.pdbx_seq_one_letter_code
_entity_poly.pdbx_strand_id
1 'polypeptide(L)'
;FQHDVGHENAILIHVTLIPYLRASGEMKTKPTQASVKELQGMGIQPDVIVCRSELPLDNGIKDKIALFCNVPSDHVLQNLDVEYLYEAPLAMEKEHLAQVVCDCLKLDCPDPDLEDWKAMVNALRHPTKEVNIALVGKYIQLHDAYISVVEALKHGGIAQHATVNIKWVDSELLNNSNVEEVLGDMDGILV
;
A
#
# COMPACT_ATOMS: atom_id res chain seq x y z
N PHE A 1 20.96 -8.61 11.78
CA PHE A 1 19.74 -9.02 12.52
C PHE A 1 19.47 -10.50 12.37
N GLN A 2 19.25 -11.04 11.15
CA GLN A 2 18.95 -12.46 10.91
C GLN A 2 20.03 -13.40 11.49
N HIS A 3 21.30 -13.00 11.40
CA HIS A 3 22.42 -13.74 12.00
C HIS A 3 22.32 -13.80 13.55
N ASP A 4 21.83 -12.74 14.19
CA ASP A 4 21.75 -12.64 15.65
C ASP A 4 20.58 -13.45 16.23
N VAL A 5 19.46 -13.49 15.50
CA VAL A 5 18.22 -14.17 15.96
C VAL A 5 18.07 -15.60 15.44
N GLY A 6 18.87 -16.00 14.46
CA GLY A 6 18.76 -17.27 13.72
C GLY A 6 17.87 -17.17 12.49
N HIS A 7 18.22 -17.90 11.44
CA HIS A 7 17.48 -17.92 10.18
C HIS A 7 16.06 -18.50 10.33
N GLU A 8 15.85 -19.35 11.31
CA GLU A 8 14.55 -19.94 11.63
C GLU A 8 13.57 -18.96 12.30
N ASN A 9 14.07 -17.83 12.79
CA ASN A 9 13.29 -16.82 13.52
C ASN A 9 13.10 -15.51 12.73
N ALA A 10 13.62 -15.44 11.51
CA ALA A 10 13.51 -14.24 10.68
C ALA A 10 13.54 -14.60 9.21
N ILE A 11 12.58 -14.09 8.44
CA ILE A 11 12.54 -14.21 6.99
C ILE A 11 12.76 -12.86 6.32
N LEU A 12 13.21 -12.89 5.09
CA LEU A 12 13.39 -11.70 4.28
C LEU A 12 12.37 -11.67 3.14
N ILE A 13 11.48 -10.69 3.18
CA ILE A 13 10.54 -10.42 2.09
C ILE A 13 11.10 -9.25 1.26
N HIS A 14 11.44 -9.53 -0.01
CA HIS A 14 11.97 -8.52 -0.92
C HIS A 14 10.88 -7.95 -1.81
N VAL A 15 10.58 -6.67 -1.64
CA VAL A 15 9.59 -5.97 -2.47
C VAL A 15 10.29 -5.35 -3.68
N THR A 16 9.78 -5.61 -4.88
CA THR A 16 10.38 -5.17 -6.14
C THR A 16 9.32 -4.70 -7.13
N LEU A 17 9.74 -4.07 -8.21
CA LEU A 17 8.87 -3.58 -9.28
C LEU A 17 9.05 -4.41 -10.55
N ILE A 18 7.93 -4.83 -11.14
CA ILE A 18 7.84 -5.41 -12.48
C ILE A 18 7.26 -4.34 -13.41
N PRO A 19 8.08 -3.57 -14.13
CA PRO A 19 7.57 -2.55 -15.02
C PRO A 19 6.92 -3.17 -16.26
N TYR A 20 5.77 -2.58 -16.64
CA TYR A 20 5.11 -2.87 -17.91
C TYR A 20 5.51 -1.82 -18.97
N LEU A 21 6.08 -2.26 -20.07
CA LEU A 21 6.46 -1.40 -21.18
C LEU A 21 5.31 -1.33 -22.19
N ARG A 22 4.51 -0.28 -22.13
CA ARG A 22 3.35 -0.08 -23.01
C ARG A 22 3.70 -0.13 -24.49
N ALA A 23 4.88 0.36 -24.88
CA ALA A 23 5.33 0.38 -26.27
C ALA A 23 5.56 -1.03 -26.85
N SER A 24 5.99 -2.00 -26.03
CA SER A 24 6.23 -3.40 -26.47
C SER A 24 5.17 -4.38 -25.98
N GLY A 25 4.25 -3.96 -25.13
CA GLY A 25 3.24 -4.82 -24.52
C GLY A 25 3.82 -5.88 -23.57
N GLU A 26 4.99 -5.62 -22.96
CA GLU A 26 5.71 -6.64 -22.19
C GLU A 26 6.02 -6.20 -20.77
N MET A 27 5.93 -7.14 -19.84
CA MET A 27 6.48 -7.01 -18.50
C MET A 27 7.97 -7.36 -18.48
N LYS A 28 8.76 -6.60 -17.73
CA LYS A 28 10.21 -6.80 -17.64
C LYS A 28 10.62 -7.32 -16.27
N THR A 29 11.09 -8.56 -16.22
CA THR A 29 11.58 -9.22 -14.98
C THR A 29 13.05 -8.89 -14.67
N LYS A 30 13.80 -8.33 -15.59
CA LYS A 30 15.23 -8.01 -15.37
C LYS A 30 15.47 -7.03 -14.23
N PRO A 31 14.68 -5.98 -13.99
CA PRO A 31 14.89 -5.09 -12.85
C PRO A 31 14.78 -5.84 -11.51
N THR A 32 13.79 -6.72 -11.36
CA THR A 32 13.65 -7.59 -10.18
C THR A 32 14.84 -8.51 -10.01
N GLN A 33 15.26 -9.19 -11.09
CA GLN A 33 16.43 -10.08 -11.05
C GLN A 33 17.72 -9.33 -10.67
N ALA A 34 17.90 -8.10 -11.17
CA ALA A 34 19.05 -7.26 -10.82
C ALA A 34 19.01 -6.86 -9.36
N SER A 35 17.84 -6.43 -8.85
CA SER A 35 17.66 -6.05 -7.45
C SER A 35 17.94 -7.21 -6.48
N VAL A 36 17.43 -8.41 -6.78
CA VAL A 36 17.70 -9.61 -5.97
C VAL A 36 19.18 -10.01 -6.05
N LYS A 37 19.80 -9.93 -7.24
CA LYS A 37 21.23 -10.23 -7.40
C LYS A 37 22.12 -9.28 -6.59
N GLU A 38 21.77 -8.00 -6.50
CA GLU A 38 22.45 -7.03 -5.66
C GLU A 38 22.34 -7.40 -4.18
N LEU A 39 21.14 -7.77 -3.73
CA LEU A 39 20.90 -8.26 -2.37
C LEU A 39 21.72 -9.51 -2.06
N GLN A 40 21.74 -10.48 -2.96
CA GLN A 40 22.54 -11.71 -2.84
C GLN A 40 24.04 -11.39 -2.82
N GLY A 41 24.48 -10.37 -3.56
CA GLY A 41 25.87 -9.88 -3.52
C GLY A 41 26.30 -9.35 -2.15
N MET A 42 25.36 -8.94 -1.31
CA MET A 42 25.58 -8.56 0.09
C MET A 42 25.48 -9.76 1.07
N GLY A 43 25.32 -10.97 0.56
CA GLY A 43 25.16 -12.19 1.37
C GLY A 43 23.76 -12.42 1.91
N ILE A 44 22.75 -11.77 1.34
CA ILE A 44 21.36 -11.87 1.80
C ILE A 44 20.52 -12.58 0.73
N GLN A 45 19.88 -13.70 1.09
CA GLN A 45 18.95 -14.42 0.24
C GLN A 45 17.51 -14.09 0.67
N PRO A 46 16.63 -13.61 -0.24
CA PRO A 46 15.22 -13.43 0.09
C PRO A 46 14.52 -14.80 0.20
N ASP A 47 13.58 -14.91 1.12
CA ASP A 47 12.69 -16.06 1.28
C ASP A 47 11.43 -15.90 0.44
N VAL A 48 10.96 -14.66 0.28
CA VAL A 48 9.76 -14.30 -0.47
C VAL A 48 10.04 -13.07 -1.34
N ILE A 49 9.50 -13.04 -2.54
CA ILE A 49 9.57 -11.87 -3.43
C ILE A 49 8.15 -11.36 -3.69
N VAL A 50 7.89 -10.12 -3.31
CA VAL A 50 6.64 -9.42 -3.61
C VAL A 50 6.86 -8.49 -4.79
N CYS A 51 6.20 -8.81 -5.91
CA CYS A 51 6.33 -8.11 -7.18
C CYS A 51 5.23 -7.07 -7.35
N ARG A 52 5.56 -5.79 -7.21
CA ARG A 52 4.66 -4.69 -7.56
C ARG A 52 4.51 -4.61 -9.08
N SER A 53 3.27 -4.56 -9.59
CA SER A 53 2.99 -4.47 -11.02
C SER A 53 1.64 -3.83 -11.32
N GLU A 54 1.52 -3.17 -12.48
CA GLU A 54 0.25 -2.62 -12.98
C GLU A 54 -0.71 -3.72 -13.47
N LEU A 55 -0.17 -4.82 -13.98
CA LEU A 55 -0.93 -5.92 -14.58
C LEU A 55 -0.63 -7.24 -13.88
N PRO A 56 -1.58 -8.21 -13.91
CA PRO A 56 -1.38 -9.54 -13.33
C PRO A 56 -0.17 -10.25 -13.93
N LEU A 57 0.58 -10.94 -13.09
CA LEU A 57 1.71 -11.79 -13.48
C LEU A 57 1.19 -13.17 -13.91
N ASP A 58 1.54 -13.61 -15.10
CA ASP A 58 1.32 -15.00 -15.49
C ASP A 58 2.31 -15.94 -14.79
N ASN A 59 2.01 -17.23 -14.81
CA ASN A 59 2.86 -18.25 -14.18
C ASN A 59 4.26 -18.30 -14.79
N GLY A 60 4.40 -18.06 -16.10
CA GLY A 60 5.70 -18.03 -16.76
C GLY A 60 6.61 -16.91 -16.25
N ILE A 61 6.03 -15.76 -15.91
CA ILE A 61 6.76 -14.64 -15.28
C ILE A 61 7.15 -15.01 -13.84
N LYS A 62 6.23 -15.58 -13.05
CA LYS A 62 6.50 -16.03 -11.68
C LYS A 62 7.60 -17.10 -11.67
N ASP A 63 7.50 -18.12 -12.48
CA ASP A 63 8.49 -19.21 -12.61
C ASP A 63 9.88 -18.68 -13.02
N LYS A 64 9.90 -17.74 -13.96
CA LYS A 64 11.14 -17.10 -14.38
C LYS A 64 11.81 -16.33 -13.26
N ILE A 65 11.05 -15.56 -12.46
CA ILE A 65 11.58 -14.84 -11.29
C ILE A 65 12.08 -15.86 -10.27
N ALA A 66 11.30 -16.87 -9.94
CA ALA A 66 11.66 -17.93 -9.02
C ALA A 66 13.00 -18.58 -9.39
N LEU A 67 13.16 -18.96 -10.65
CA LEU A 67 14.38 -19.57 -11.18
C LEU A 67 15.60 -18.65 -11.03
N PHE A 68 15.48 -17.40 -11.47
CA PHE A 68 16.63 -16.47 -11.48
C PHE A 68 16.96 -15.89 -10.12
N CYS A 69 16.01 -15.87 -9.19
CA CYS A 69 16.17 -15.33 -7.85
C CYS A 69 16.38 -16.42 -6.79
N ASN A 70 16.36 -17.69 -7.18
CA ASN A 70 16.56 -18.85 -6.32
C ASN A 70 15.58 -18.88 -5.12
N VAL A 71 14.28 -18.72 -5.44
CA VAL A 71 13.16 -18.88 -4.49
C VAL A 71 12.14 -19.88 -5.06
N PRO A 72 11.31 -20.52 -4.22
CA PRO A 72 10.17 -21.31 -4.69
C PRO A 72 9.20 -20.47 -5.53
N SER A 73 8.51 -21.08 -6.50
CA SER A 73 7.60 -20.35 -7.39
C SER A 73 6.38 -19.78 -6.63
N ASP A 74 5.89 -20.48 -5.64
CA ASP A 74 4.83 -20.10 -4.72
C ASP A 74 5.24 -19.00 -3.72
N HIS A 75 6.53 -18.69 -3.62
CA HIS A 75 7.05 -17.55 -2.87
C HIS A 75 7.23 -16.28 -3.74
N VAL A 76 6.83 -16.31 -5.00
CA VAL A 76 6.79 -15.13 -5.88
C VAL A 76 5.36 -14.64 -5.95
N LEU A 77 5.07 -13.62 -5.16
CA LEU A 77 3.74 -13.06 -4.98
C LEU A 77 3.58 -11.78 -5.78
N GLN A 78 2.42 -11.54 -6.38
CA GLN A 78 2.12 -10.27 -7.01
C GLN A 78 1.46 -9.31 -6.03
N ASN A 79 1.74 -8.03 -6.17
CA ASN A 79 1.02 -6.96 -5.51
C ASN A 79 0.62 -5.94 -6.57
N LEU A 80 -0.60 -6.08 -7.08
CA LEU A 80 -1.15 -5.21 -8.10
C LEU A 80 -1.46 -3.82 -7.53
N ASP A 81 -1.45 -2.84 -8.41
CA ASP A 81 -1.95 -1.53 -8.05
C ASP A 81 -3.44 -1.63 -7.70
N VAL A 82 -3.82 -0.96 -6.62
CA VAL A 82 -5.18 -0.93 -6.08
C VAL A 82 -5.72 0.49 -6.13
N GLU A 83 -7.04 0.64 -6.20
CA GLU A 83 -7.68 1.95 -6.21
C GLU A 83 -7.55 2.63 -4.85
N TYR A 84 -7.77 1.87 -3.79
CA TYR A 84 -7.65 2.33 -2.41
C TYR A 84 -6.54 1.55 -1.69
N LEU A 85 -5.64 2.26 -1.02
CA LEU A 85 -4.50 1.64 -0.33
C LEU A 85 -4.93 0.54 0.65
N TYR A 86 -6.08 0.70 1.30
CA TYR A 86 -6.63 -0.27 2.25
C TYR A 86 -7.11 -1.60 1.62
N GLU A 87 -7.11 -1.70 0.29
CA GLU A 87 -7.35 -2.96 -0.43
C GLU A 87 -6.11 -3.85 -0.48
N ALA A 88 -4.92 -3.27 -0.29
CA ALA A 88 -3.67 -4.01 -0.41
C ALA A 88 -3.58 -5.25 0.51
N PRO A 89 -3.99 -5.22 1.80
CA PRO A 89 -4.03 -6.43 2.63
C PRO A 89 -4.92 -7.53 2.04
N LEU A 90 -6.09 -7.18 1.49
CA LEU A 90 -6.99 -8.14 0.84
C LEU A 90 -6.39 -8.72 -0.45
N ALA A 91 -5.65 -7.91 -1.20
CA ALA A 91 -4.95 -8.35 -2.40
C ALA A 91 -3.79 -9.29 -2.04
N MET A 92 -3.05 -9.00 -0.97
CA MET A 92 -1.96 -9.86 -0.48
C MET A 92 -2.47 -11.19 0.06
N GLU A 93 -3.64 -11.20 0.73
CA GLU A 93 -4.24 -12.44 1.20
C GLU A 93 -4.70 -13.35 0.05
N LYS A 94 -5.17 -12.79 -1.07
CA LYS A 94 -5.46 -13.57 -2.28
C LYS A 94 -4.22 -14.25 -2.87
N GLU A 95 -3.04 -13.72 -2.63
CA GLU A 95 -1.76 -14.32 -2.97
C GLU A 95 -1.21 -15.23 -1.85
N HIS A 96 -1.99 -15.48 -0.79
CA HIS A 96 -1.63 -16.32 0.35
C HIS A 96 -0.36 -15.87 1.09
N LEU A 97 -0.09 -14.55 1.16
CA LEU A 97 1.10 -14.02 1.82
C LEU A 97 1.19 -14.47 3.29
N ALA A 98 0.08 -14.45 4.03
CA ALA A 98 0.05 -14.85 5.42
C ALA A 98 0.47 -16.32 5.59
N GLN A 99 -0.06 -17.22 4.76
CA GLN A 99 0.29 -18.64 4.77
C GLN A 99 1.76 -18.87 4.44
N VAL A 100 2.26 -18.24 3.37
CA VAL A 100 3.68 -18.35 2.98
C VAL A 100 4.62 -17.89 4.10
N VAL A 101 4.29 -16.79 4.77
CA VAL A 101 5.06 -16.27 5.91
C VAL A 101 5.03 -17.23 7.08
N CYS A 102 3.86 -17.76 7.44
CA CYS A 102 3.71 -18.73 8.54
C CYS A 102 4.48 -20.02 8.25
N ASP A 103 4.40 -20.53 7.00
CA ASP A 103 5.14 -21.74 6.61
C ASP A 103 6.66 -21.53 6.69
N CYS A 104 7.17 -20.39 6.20
CA CYS A 104 8.60 -20.06 6.29
C CYS A 104 9.08 -19.98 7.74
N LEU A 105 8.27 -19.43 8.64
CA LEU A 105 8.57 -19.28 10.07
C LEU A 105 8.15 -20.51 10.91
N LYS A 106 7.55 -21.53 10.29
CA LYS A 106 7.02 -22.74 10.96
C LYS A 106 6.03 -22.40 12.09
N LEU A 107 5.19 -21.39 11.83
CA LEU A 107 4.12 -20.99 12.74
C LEU A 107 2.83 -21.74 12.37
N ASP A 108 2.18 -22.30 13.36
CA ASP A 108 0.84 -22.88 13.24
C ASP A 108 -0.19 -21.80 13.57
N CYS A 109 -0.69 -21.14 12.54
CA CYS A 109 -1.63 -20.03 12.64
C CYS A 109 -2.92 -20.35 11.86
N PRO A 110 -4.08 -19.98 12.39
CA PRO A 110 -5.32 -20.05 11.61
C PRO A 110 -5.30 -19.07 10.45
N ASP A 111 -6.17 -19.31 9.46
CA ASP A 111 -6.40 -18.35 8.39
C ASP A 111 -6.79 -16.98 8.95
N PRO A 112 -6.35 -15.87 8.31
CA PRO A 112 -6.68 -14.52 8.78
C PRO A 112 -8.17 -14.24 8.69
N ASP A 113 -8.77 -13.75 9.77
CA ASP A 113 -10.12 -13.19 9.74
C ASP A 113 -10.04 -11.72 9.29
N LEU A 114 -10.51 -11.45 8.08
CA LEU A 114 -10.50 -10.13 7.45
C LEU A 114 -11.92 -9.55 7.24
N GLU A 115 -12.94 -10.06 7.93
CA GLU A 115 -14.31 -9.62 7.69
C GLU A 115 -14.52 -8.14 8.06
N ASP A 116 -14.00 -7.68 9.19
CA ASP A 116 -14.05 -6.26 9.58
C ASP A 116 -13.27 -5.39 8.60
N TRP A 117 -12.13 -5.87 8.10
CA TRP A 117 -11.34 -5.15 7.09
C TRP A 117 -12.08 -5.05 5.76
N LYS A 118 -12.73 -6.12 5.31
CA LYS A 118 -13.58 -6.11 4.11
C LYS A 118 -14.75 -5.15 4.27
N ALA A 119 -15.39 -5.12 5.43
CA ALA A 119 -16.49 -4.19 5.73
C ALA A 119 -16.02 -2.73 5.66
N MET A 120 -14.84 -2.41 6.21
CA MET A 120 -14.23 -1.09 6.14
C MET A 120 -13.93 -0.69 4.68
N VAL A 121 -13.30 -1.57 3.89
CA VAL A 121 -13.02 -1.31 2.48
C VAL A 121 -14.31 -1.12 1.67
N ASN A 122 -15.35 -1.89 1.97
CA ASN A 122 -16.65 -1.72 1.34
C ASN A 122 -17.29 -0.36 1.68
N ALA A 123 -17.19 0.10 2.93
CA ALA A 123 -17.64 1.43 3.32
C ALA A 123 -16.88 2.55 2.59
N LEU A 124 -15.58 2.38 2.41
CA LEU A 124 -14.74 3.30 1.65
C LEU A 124 -15.15 3.40 0.17
N ARG A 125 -15.49 2.26 -0.45
CA ARG A 125 -15.90 2.18 -1.85
C ARG A 125 -17.30 2.72 -2.12
N HIS A 126 -18.19 2.67 -1.12
CA HIS A 126 -19.59 2.98 -1.25
C HIS A 126 -20.05 4.02 -0.22
N PRO A 127 -19.47 5.24 -0.23
CA PRO A 127 -19.92 6.32 0.64
C PRO A 127 -21.34 6.71 0.29
N THR A 128 -22.13 7.11 1.28
CA THR A 128 -23.54 7.51 1.11
C THR A 128 -23.74 9.02 1.18
N LYS A 129 -22.73 9.75 1.57
CA LYS A 129 -22.75 11.22 1.72
C LYS A 129 -21.35 11.79 1.49
N GLU A 130 -21.27 13.10 1.37
CA GLU A 130 -20.03 13.86 1.27
C GLU A 130 -19.94 14.90 2.39
N VAL A 131 -18.72 15.21 2.81
CA VAL A 131 -18.42 16.26 3.81
C VAL A 131 -17.23 17.07 3.31
N ASN A 132 -17.34 18.38 3.38
CA ASN A 132 -16.31 19.31 2.97
C ASN A 132 -15.60 19.86 4.23
N ILE A 133 -14.32 19.55 4.39
CA ILE A 133 -13.51 19.96 5.53
C ILE A 133 -12.43 20.92 5.06
N ALA A 134 -12.39 22.12 5.61
CA ALA A 134 -11.26 23.02 5.43
C ALA A 134 -10.11 22.59 6.35
N LEU A 135 -8.96 22.27 5.80
CA LEU A 135 -7.72 22.09 6.53
C LEU A 135 -6.91 23.38 6.41
N VAL A 136 -6.92 24.15 7.50
CA VAL A 136 -6.28 25.47 7.58
C VAL A 136 -4.93 25.32 8.25
N GLY A 137 -3.85 25.69 7.57
CA GLY A 137 -2.51 25.53 8.12
C GLY A 137 -1.45 26.31 7.37
N LYS A 138 -0.21 26.21 7.87
CA LYS A 138 1.00 26.65 7.17
C LYS A 138 1.53 25.53 6.30
N TYR A 139 2.27 25.87 5.26
CA TYR A 139 2.93 24.89 4.39
C TYR A 139 1.98 23.89 3.72
N ILE A 140 0.73 24.27 3.49
CA ILE A 140 -0.30 23.42 2.89
C ILE A 140 0.07 22.91 1.50
N GLN A 141 1.02 23.52 0.81
CA GLN A 141 1.55 23.05 -0.47
C GLN A 141 2.41 21.78 -0.31
N LEU A 142 2.90 21.50 0.90
CA LEU A 142 3.63 20.29 1.24
C LEU A 142 2.66 19.30 1.88
N HIS A 143 1.84 18.64 1.05
CA HIS A 143 0.78 17.73 1.51
C HIS A 143 1.30 16.60 2.42
N ASP A 144 2.54 16.14 2.21
CA ASP A 144 3.16 15.10 3.02
C ASP A 144 3.28 15.47 4.51
N ALA A 145 3.39 16.78 4.84
CA ALA A 145 3.41 17.24 6.22
C ALA A 145 2.09 16.97 6.97
N TYR A 146 1.01 16.79 6.22
CA TYR A 146 -0.34 16.60 6.75
C TYR A 146 -0.90 15.20 6.54
N ILE A 147 -0.09 14.25 6.06
CA ILE A 147 -0.57 12.91 5.66
C ILE A 147 -1.35 12.21 6.79
N SER A 148 -0.88 12.31 8.04
CA SER A 148 -1.55 11.70 9.19
C SER A 148 -2.90 12.35 9.49
N VAL A 149 -3.01 13.66 9.28
CA VAL A 149 -4.27 14.40 9.47
C VAL A 149 -5.27 14.02 8.38
N VAL A 150 -4.81 13.98 7.13
CA VAL A 150 -5.63 13.54 5.99
C VAL A 150 -6.15 12.13 6.19
N GLU A 151 -5.28 11.20 6.61
CA GLU A 151 -5.70 9.82 6.87
C GLU A 151 -6.67 9.72 8.06
N ALA A 152 -6.46 10.50 9.13
CA ALA A 152 -7.41 10.55 10.25
C ALA A 152 -8.81 11.04 9.81
N LEU A 153 -8.86 12.08 8.96
CA LEU A 153 -10.12 12.57 8.38
C LEU A 153 -10.78 11.52 7.49
N LYS A 154 -10.01 10.82 6.66
CA LYS A 154 -10.52 9.71 5.84
C LYS A 154 -11.09 8.57 6.70
N HIS A 155 -10.39 8.18 7.78
CA HIS A 155 -10.88 7.15 8.70
C HIS A 155 -12.19 7.57 9.36
N GLY A 156 -12.31 8.84 9.78
CA GLY A 156 -13.56 9.39 10.28
C GLY A 156 -14.68 9.33 9.23
N GLY A 157 -14.35 9.64 7.97
CA GLY A 157 -15.26 9.52 6.84
C GLY A 157 -15.74 8.08 6.62
N ILE A 158 -14.81 7.12 6.58
CA ILE A 158 -15.13 5.69 6.42
C ILE A 158 -16.12 5.23 7.50
N ALA A 159 -15.83 5.56 8.77
CA ALA A 159 -16.68 5.20 9.91
C ALA A 159 -18.09 5.81 9.82
N GLN A 160 -18.24 6.91 9.09
CA GLN A 160 -19.51 7.61 8.89
C GLN A 160 -20.13 7.37 7.50
N HIS A 161 -19.55 6.47 6.67
CA HIS A 161 -19.95 6.23 5.28
C HIS A 161 -19.96 7.53 4.44
N ALA A 162 -18.96 8.39 4.65
CA ALA A 162 -18.84 9.68 4.00
C ALA A 162 -17.52 9.79 3.21
N THR A 163 -17.59 10.40 2.02
CA THR A 163 -16.41 10.95 1.35
C THR A 163 -16.02 12.24 2.05
N VAL A 164 -14.75 12.39 2.41
CA VAL A 164 -14.23 13.63 2.97
C VAL A 164 -13.46 14.38 1.87
N ASN A 165 -14.02 15.50 1.44
CA ASN A 165 -13.37 16.42 0.53
C ASN A 165 -12.56 17.44 1.34
N ILE A 166 -11.25 17.48 1.16
CA ILE A 166 -10.37 18.36 1.92
C ILE A 166 -10.05 19.61 1.09
N LYS A 167 -10.46 20.77 1.59
CA LYS A 167 -10.08 22.07 1.06
C LYS A 167 -8.84 22.55 1.81
N TRP A 168 -7.74 22.65 1.09
CA TRP A 168 -6.49 23.17 1.65
C TRP A 168 -6.51 24.68 1.70
N VAL A 169 -6.32 25.24 2.88
CA VAL A 169 -6.40 26.70 3.11
C VAL A 169 -5.15 27.19 3.80
N ASP A 170 -4.42 28.10 3.14
CA ASP A 170 -3.26 28.76 3.74
C ASP A 170 -3.71 29.76 4.80
N SER A 171 -3.29 29.53 6.04
CA SER A 171 -3.65 30.39 7.17
C SER A 171 -3.12 31.81 7.03
N GLU A 172 -2.04 32.03 6.27
CA GLU A 172 -1.46 33.35 6.06
C GLU A 172 -2.26 34.21 5.05
N LEU A 173 -3.09 33.56 4.23
CA LEU A 173 -3.95 34.24 3.26
C LEU A 173 -5.36 34.56 3.81
N LEU A 174 -5.72 34.02 4.99
CA LEU A 174 -7.00 34.28 5.62
C LEU A 174 -6.99 35.59 6.37
N ASN A 175 -8.06 36.36 6.22
CA ASN A 175 -8.32 37.59 6.95
C ASN A 175 -9.82 37.85 7.14
N ASN A 176 -10.18 38.85 7.92
CA ASN A 176 -11.58 39.16 8.24
C ASN A 176 -12.46 39.50 7.03
N SER A 177 -11.86 39.87 5.87
CA SER A 177 -12.62 40.22 4.67
C SER A 177 -12.92 39.03 3.75
N ASN A 178 -12.17 37.93 3.86
CA ASN A 178 -12.32 36.77 2.98
C ASN A 178 -12.67 35.47 3.69
N VAL A 179 -12.66 35.43 5.01
CA VAL A 179 -12.89 34.20 5.80
C VAL A 179 -14.26 33.58 5.48
N GLU A 180 -15.29 34.37 5.36
CA GLU A 180 -16.65 33.88 5.07
C GLU A 180 -16.73 33.28 3.65
N GLU A 181 -16.10 33.92 2.67
CA GLU A 181 -16.04 33.43 1.29
C GLU A 181 -15.24 32.12 1.20
N VAL A 182 -14.15 32.01 1.97
CA VAL A 182 -13.24 30.84 1.91
C VAL A 182 -13.77 29.66 2.70
N LEU A 183 -14.40 29.89 3.86
CA LEU A 183 -14.76 28.83 4.81
C LEU A 183 -16.27 28.64 4.97
N GLY A 184 -17.10 29.55 4.48
CA GLY A 184 -18.56 29.56 4.74
C GLY A 184 -19.30 28.33 4.24
N ASP A 185 -18.83 27.69 3.17
CA ASP A 185 -19.43 26.48 2.58
C ASP A 185 -18.85 25.16 3.14
N MET A 186 -18.03 25.25 4.18
CA MET A 186 -17.41 24.07 4.77
C MET A 186 -18.28 23.47 5.90
N ASP A 187 -18.39 22.13 5.91
CA ASP A 187 -19.09 21.39 6.97
C ASP A 187 -18.26 21.35 8.26
N GLY A 188 -16.94 21.52 8.14
CA GLY A 188 -16.03 21.56 9.27
C GLY A 188 -14.71 22.25 8.94
N ILE A 189 -14.07 22.77 9.97
CA ILE A 189 -12.78 23.48 9.86
C ILE A 189 -11.82 22.85 10.86
N LEU A 190 -10.65 22.45 10.38
CA LEU A 190 -9.53 21.95 11.17
C LEU A 190 -8.35 22.94 11.02
N VAL A 191 -7.80 23.41 12.15
CA VAL A 191 -6.68 24.36 12.20
C VAL A 191 -5.48 23.73 12.88
#